data_fd2dbdecedf7694118ae3aada5fe8d10
#
_entry.id   fd2dbdecedf7694118ae3aada5fe8d10
#
_cell.length_a   1.000
_cell.length_b   1.000
_cell.length_c   1.000
_cell.angle_alpha   90.00
_cell.angle_beta   90.00
_cell.angle_gamma   90.00
#
_symmetry.space_group_name_H-M   'P 1'
#
loop_
_entity.id
_entity.type
_entity.pdbx_description
1 polymer ?
#
loop_
_entity_poly.entity_id
_entity_poly.type
_entity_poly.pdbx_seq_one_letter_code
_entity_poly.pdbx_strand_id
1 'polypeptide(L)'
;MNKGKNSKPIYKRVWFWVLIAFLSIGLVNSVSKTPSKDATPKTEETSSTTAEQKFKMTKELGEEFALYFKENAEVLDKGEKVDFVPGGDDKNLSVRIRESWKSESTSRKIYISNEFLKAKNTIFEKWAQEKGYNVDLEKDTPQLLVYASDSDKTQISQEYKGEMKILK
;
A
#
# COMPACT_ATOMS: atom_id res chain seq x y z
N MET A 1 -30.71 -2.90 -32.43
CA MET A 1 -29.52 -2.04 -32.46
C MET A 1 -28.63 -2.41 -31.29
N ASN A 2 -27.60 -3.26 -31.53
CA ASN A 2 -26.67 -3.72 -30.51
C ASN A 2 -25.51 -2.72 -30.41
N LYS A 3 -25.38 -2.04 -29.26
CA LYS A 3 -24.20 -1.23 -28.94
C LYS A 3 -23.07 -2.15 -28.45
N GLY A 4 -22.05 -2.37 -29.29
CA GLY A 4 -20.84 -3.09 -28.93
C GLY A 4 -20.11 -2.43 -27.79
N LYS A 5 -19.81 -3.20 -26.73
CA LYS A 5 -18.90 -2.83 -25.67
C LYS A 5 -17.46 -2.79 -26.22
N ASN A 6 -16.90 -1.60 -26.39
CA ASN A 6 -15.49 -1.40 -26.64
C ASN A 6 -14.67 -1.81 -25.42
N SER A 7 -14.26 -3.06 -25.34
CA SER A 7 -13.26 -3.52 -24.39
C SER A 7 -11.89 -3.01 -24.87
N LYS A 8 -11.26 -2.13 -24.09
CA LYS A 8 -9.90 -1.65 -24.38
C LYS A 8 -8.92 -2.83 -24.32
N PRO A 9 -8.07 -3.00 -25.33
CA PRO A 9 -7.18 -4.15 -25.43
C PRO A 9 -6.17 -4.20 -24.26
N ILE A 10 -6.03 -5.38 -23.68
CA ILE A 10 -5.27 -5.70 -22.44
C ILE A 10 -3.77 -5.35 -22.56
N TYR A 11 -3.20 -5.35 -23.78
CA TYR A 11 -1.78 -5.07 -24.02
C TYR A 11 -1.36 -3.61 -23.76
N LYS A 12 -2.30 -2.69 -23.51
CA LYS A 12 -2.00 -1.29 -23.11
C LYS A 12 -1.75 -1.09 -21.62
N ARG A 13 -1.89 -2.13 -20.81
CA ARG A 13 -1.55 -2.05 -19.40
C ARG A 13 -0.05 -2.35 -19.23
N VAL A 14 0.68 -1.40 -18.69
CA VAL A 14 2.14 -1.50 -18.43
C VAL A 14 2.49 -2.81 -17.69
N TRP A 15 1.60 -3.30 -16.85
CA TRP A 15 1.73 -4.55 -16.09
C TRP A 15 1.84 -5.80 -16.99
N PHE A 16 1.20 -5.81 -18.16
CA PHE A 16 1.29 -6.93 -19.11
C PHE A 16 2.69 -7.08 -19.69
N TRP A 17 3.40 -5.97 -19.90
CA TRP A 17 4.78 -5.98 -20.40
C TRP A 17 5.79 -6.43 -19.35
N VAL A 18 5.52 -6.16 -18.06
CA VAL A 18 6.33 -6.66 -16.94
C VAL A 18 6.26 -8.18 -16.84
N LEU A 19 5.07 -8.78 -17.04
CA LEU A 19 4.88 -10.24 -17.06
C LEU A 19 5.63 -10.92 -18.21
N ILE A 20 5.66 -10.30 -19.39
CA ILE A 20 6.41 -10.84 -20.54
C ILE A 20 7.92 -10.77 -20.30
N ALA A 21 8.43 -9.72 -19.66
CA ALA A 21 9.84 -9.59 -19.32
C ALA A 21 10.30 -10.67 -18.33
N PHE A 22 9.48 -11.05 -17.37
CA PHE A 22 9.79 -12.15 -16.43
C PHE A 22 9.77 -13.54 -17.09
N LEU A 23 8.92 -13.78 -18.08
CA LEU A 23 8.86 -15.04 -18.79
C LEU A 23 10.05 -15.26 -19.75
N SER A 24 10.67 -14.19 -20.25
CA SER A 24 11.82 -14.29 -21.15
C SER A 24 13.15 -14.56 -20.44
N ILE A 25 13.26 -14.30 -19.12
CA ILE A 25 14.49 -14.54 -18.35
C ILE A 25 14.62 -16.03 -17.92
N GLY A 26 13.51 -16.78 -17.89
CA GLY A 26 13.49 -18.18 -17.46
C GLY A 26 13.94 -19.22 -18.50
N LEU A 27 14.19 -18.85 -19.77
CA LEU A 27 14.41 -19.81 -20.86
C LEU A 27 15.86 -19.90 -21.36
N VAL A 28 16.84 -19.22 -20.76
CA VAL A 28 18.23 -19.16 -21.29
C VAL A 28 19.22 -20.06 -20.53
N ASN A 29 18.78 -20.85 -19.54
CA ASN A 29 19.68 -21.68 -18.74
C ASN A 29 19.59 -23.18 -19.06
N SER A 30 19.75 -23.56 -20.33
CA SER A 30 20.21 -24.92 -20.64
C SER A 30 20.82 -24.93 -22.03
N VAL A 31 22.18 -24.95 -22.11
CA VAL A 31 22.99 -25.83 -22.96
C VAL A 31 24.49 -25.51 -22.83
N SER A 32 25.22 -26.58 -22.45
CA SER A 32 26.58 -27.01 -22.80
C SER A 32 27.84 -26.47 -22.06
N LYS A 33 28.46 -27.43 -21.44
CA LYS A 33 29.86 -27.76 -21.05
C LYS A 33 30.93 -27.24 -22.02
N THR A 34 32.08 -26.75 -21.66
CA THR A 34 33.30 -27.05 -20.90
C THR A 34 34.49 -26.19 -21.43
N PRO A 35 35.75 -26.26 -20.96
CA PRO A 35 36.30 -25.34 -19.97
C PRO A 35 37.50 -24.52 -20.48
N SER A 36 37.82 -23.39 -19.91
CA SER A 36 39.23 -22.94 -19.63
C SER A 36 39.34 -21.54 -19.04
N LYS A 37 39.93 -21.50 -17.87
CA LYS A 37 40.87 -20.58 -17.23
C LYS A 37 40.79 -19.06 -17.40
N ASP A 38 40.81 -18.44 -16.20
CA ASP A 38 41.40 -17.18 -15.74
C ASP A 38 40.65 -15.89 -16.05
N ALA A 39 40.11 -15.37 -15.00
CA ALA A 39 40.22 -14.01 -14.43
C ALA A 39 38.94 -13.61 -13.67
N THR A 40 39.08 -13.47 -12.36
CA THR A 40 38.09 -12.92 -11.44
C THR A 40 37.73 -11.48 -11.83
N PRO A 41 36.45 -11.14 -11.86
CA PRO A 41 35.95 -10.19 -10.90
C PRO A 41 34.73 -10.70 -10.14
N LYS A 42 34.67 -10.34 -8.90
CA LYS A 42 33.76 -10.61 -7.83
C LYS A 42 32.31 -10.21 -8.22
N THR A 43 31.53 -11.20 -8.61
CA THR A 43 30.08 -11.05 -8.75
C THR A 43 29.47 -11.50 -7.42
N GLU A 44 28.84 -10.58 -6.73
CA GLU A 44 28.03 -10.88 -5.55
C GLU A 44 26.88 -11.80 -5.99
N GLU A 45 26.99 -13.06 -5.64
CA GLU A 45 25.91 -14.03 -5.72
C GLU A 45 24.80 -13.57 -4.77
N THR A 46 23.67 -13.11 -5.33
CA THR A 46 22.42 -13.03 -4.59
C THR A 46 21.95 -14.45 -4.33
N SER A 47 22.47 -15.02 -3.25
CA SER A 47 22.05 -16.29 -2.68
C SER A 47 20.58 -16.15 -2.26
N SER A 48 19.68 -16.82 -2.98
CA SER A 48 18.30 -17.05 -2.55
C SER A 48 18.30 -18.02 -1.37
N THR A 49 18.63 -17.52 -0.19
CA THR A 49 18.39 -18.23 1.04
C THR A 49 16.98 -17.82 1.48
N THR A 50 16.03 -18.75 1.40
CA THR A 50 14.71 -18.66 2.02
C THR A 50 14.87 -18.72 3.54
N ALA A 51 15.42 -17.67 4.13
CA ALA A 51 15.18 -17.35 5.51
C ALA A 51 13.87 -16.54 5.51
N GLU A 52 12.89 -16.93 6.31
CA GLU A 52 11.68 -16.14 6.55
C GLU A 52 12.09 -14.76 7.06
N GLN A 53 12.29 -13.85 6.12
CA GLN A 53 12.67 -12.49 6.46
C GLN A 53 11.41 -11.86 7.03
N LYS A 54 11.38 -11.72 8.36
CA LYS A 54 10.28 -11.09 9.07
C LYS A 54 10.01 -9.73 8.46
N PHE A 55 8.77 -9.47 8.04
CA PHE A 55 8.37 -8.18 7.49
C PHE A 55 8.72 -7.04 8.45
N LYS A 56 9.20 -5.95 7.90
CA LYS A 56 9.43 -4.70 8.62
C LYS A 56 9.04 -3.54 7.72
N MET A 57 8.10 -2.74 8.17
CA MET A 57 7.75 -1.50 7.50
C MET A 57 8.95 -0.56 7.50
N THR A 58 9.34 -0.06 6.33
CA THR A 58 10.30 1.02 6.15
C THR A 58 9.57 2.29 5.72
N LYS A 59 10.28 3.41 5.72
CA LYS A 59 9.69 4.67 5.25
C LYS A 59 9.23 4.57 3.80
N GLU A 60 10.04 3.98 2.93
CA GLU A 60 9.73 3.78 1.51
C GLU A 60 8.50 2.89 1.32
N LEU A 61 8.40 1.80 2.08
CA LEU A 61 7.21 0.93 2.07
C LEU A 61 5.97 1.64 2.61
N GLY A 62 6.13 2.50 3.62
CA GLY A 62 5.03 3.32 4.14
C GLY A 62 4.53 4.34 3.11
N GLU A 63 5.44 5.00 2.40
CA GLU A 63 5.10 5.91 1.30
C GLU A 63 4.41 5.15 0.14
N GLU A 64 4.92 3.98 -0.23
CA GLU A 64 4.33 3.11 -1.25
C GLU A 64 2.92 2.65 -0.84
N PHE A 65 2.77 2.19 0.41
CA PHE A 65 1.47 1.79 0.94
C PHE A 65 0.47 2.96 0.94
N ALA A 66 0.90 4.18 1.29
CA ALA A 66 0.04 5.35 1.25
C ALA A 66 -0.48 5.65 -0.17
N LEU A 67 0.36 5.51 -1.20
CA LEU A 67 -0.07 5.63 -2.60
C LEU A 67 -1.06 4.53 -2.98
N TYR A 68 -0.77 3.28 -2.63
CA TYR A 68 -1.67 2.16 -2.87
C TYR A 68 -3.02 2.36 -2.15
N PHE A 69 -3.00 2.85 -0.91
CA PHE A 69 -4.20 3.20 -0.15
C PHE A 69 -5.02 4.28 -0.84
N LYS A 70 -4.39 5.33 -1.38
CA LYS A 70 -5.09 6.38 -2.13
C LYS A 70 -5.86 5.85 -3.34
N GLU A 71 -5.27 4.89 -4.05
CA GLU A 71 -5.84 4.33 -5.27
C GLU A 71 -6.96 3.30 -5.01
N ASN A 72 -6.91 2.61 -3.88
CA ASN A 72 -7.78 1.47 -3.57
C ASN A 72 -8.80 1.75 -2.47
N ALA A 73 -8.61 2.77 -1.61
CA ALA A 73 -9.54 3.07 -0.56
C ALA A 73 -10.75 3.85 -1.07
N GLU A 74 -11.92 3.39 -0.68
CA GLU A 74 -13.18 4.11 -0.84
C GLU A 74 -13.82 4.27 0.53
N VAL A 75 -13.81 5.50 1.04
CA VAL A 75 -14.41 5.86 2.31
C VAL A 75 -15.61 6.74 2.03
N LEU A 76 -16.78 6.35 2.56
CA LEU A 76 -18.04 7.03 2.32
C LEU A 76 -18.54 7.75 3.59
N ASP A 77 -19.05 8.97 3.41
CA ASP A 77 -19.83 9.69 4.40
C ASP A 77 -21.22 9.96 3.84
N LYS A 78 -22.25 9.40 4.45
CA LYS A 78 -23.65 9.52 3.98
C LYS A 78 -23.87 9.15 2.52
N GLY A 79 -23.09 8.19 2.00
CA GLY A 79 -23.15 7.74 0.62
C GLY A 79 -22.32 8.55 -0.37
N GLU A 80 -21.66 9.61 0.08
CA GLU A 80 -20.73 10.40 -0.72
C GLU A 80 -19.27 10.00 -0.43
N LYS A 81 -18.46 9.96 -1.48
CA LYS A 81 -17.03 9.66 -1.34
C LYS A 81 -16.30 10.79 -0.64
N VAL A 82 -15.57 10.45 0.40
CA VAL A 82 -14.72 11.40 1.13
C VAL A 82 -13.40 11.59 0.38
N ASP A 83 -13.10 12.82 0.00
CA ASP A 83 -11.79 13.17 -0.54
C ASP A 83 -10.76 13.21 0.57
N PHE A 84 -9.61 12.59 0.34
CA PHE A 84 -8.50 12.59 1.28
C PHE A 84 -7.14 12.52 0.60
N VAL A 85 -6.12 12.94 1.34
CA VAL A 85 -4.71 12.86 0.93
C VAL A 85 -3.97 12.01 1.96
N PRO A 86 -3.49 10.82 1.60
CA PRO A 86 -2.70 10.00 2.50
C PRO A 86 -1.23 10.37 2.45
N GLY A 87 -0.51 10.03 3.51
CA GLY A 87 0.93 10.00 3.60
C GLY A 87 1.36 8.86 4.51
N GLY A 88 2.51 8.27 4.28
CA GLY A 88 2.98 7.13 5.05
C GLY A 88 4.42 7.29 5.50
N ASP A 89 4.77 6.64 6.61
CA ASP A 89 6.12 6.46 7.09
C ASP A 89 6.32 5.03 7.63
N ASP A 90 7.41 4.76 8.33
CA ASP A 90 7.75 3.45 8.88
C ASP A 90 6.83 2.98 10.01
N LYS A 91 5.91 3.84 10.49
CA LYS A 91 5.02 3.56 11.62
C LYS A 91 3.57 3.92 11.37
N ASN A 92 3.33 4.95 10.53
CA ASN A 92 2.03 5.58 10.44
C ASN A 92 1.53 5.66 9.00
N LEU A 93 0.21 5.53 8.86
CA LEU A 93 -0.56 6.03 7.73
C LEU A 93 -1.29 7.29 8.20
N SER A 94 -0.91 8.45 7.70
CA SER A 94 -1.63 9.71 7.94
C SER A 94 -2.65 9.93 6.83
N VAL A 95 -3.85 10.37 7.20
CA VAL A 95 -4.92 10.72 6.25
C VAL A 95 -5.37 12.14 6.54
N ARG A 96 -5.30 13.03 5.54
CA ARG A 96 -5.83 14.39 5.63
C ARG A 96 -7.16 14.46 4.91
N ILE A 97 -8.17 14.93 5.63
CA ILE A 97 -9.51 15.21 5.11
C ILE A 97 -9.77 16.73 5.17
N ARG A 98 -10.89 17.17 4.59
CA ARG A 98 -11.22 18.60 4.51
C ARG A 98 -11.26 19.29 5.87
N GLU A 99 -10.89 20.57 5.90
CA GLU A 99 -10.85 21.37 7.12
C GLU A 99 -12.19 21.49 7.84
N SER A 100 -13.31 21.41 7.11
CA SER A 100 -14.66 21.42 7.68
C SER A 100 -14.88 20.34 8.76
N TRP A 101 -14.11 19.27 8.75
CA TRP A 101 -14.19 18.23 9.77
C TRP A 101 -13.72 18.66 11.16
N LYS A 102 -13.01 19.81 11.29
CA LYS A 102 -12.64 20.39 12.59
C LYS A 102 -13.87 20.73 13.43
N SER A 103 -14.90 21.27 12.79
CA SER A 103 -16.15 21.71 13.45
C SER A 103 -17.21 20.62 13.57
N GLU A 104 -16.97 19.42 13.03
CA GLU A 104 -17.89 18.31 13.16
C GLU A 104 -18.01 17.79 14.60
N SER A 105 -19.16 17.20 14.92
CA SER A 105 -19.39 16.58 16.21
C SER A 105 -18.42 15.42 16.48
N THR A 106 -18.15 15.15 17.75
CA THR A 106 -17.30 14.01 18.17
C THR A 106 -17.81 12.70 17.57
N SER A 107 -19.13 12.49 17.53
CA SER A 107 -19.73 11.27 16.97
C SER A 107 -19.44 11.13 15.46
N ARG A 108 -19.46 12.24 14.72
CA ARG A 108 -19.12 12.19 13.30
C ARG A 108 -17.62 11.97 13.07
N LYS A 109 -16.77 12.62 13.86
CA LYS A 109 -15.32 12.40 13.82
C LYS A 109 -14.96 10.94 14.09
N ILE A 110 -15.58 10.32 15.11
CA ILE A 110 -15.32 8.89 15.40
C ILE A 110 -15.84 7.99 14.29
N TYR A 111 -16.99 8.27 13.71
CA TYR A 111 -17.56 7.52 12.60
C TYR A 111 -16.60 7.49 11.41
N ILE A 112 -16.20 8.66 10.90
CA ILE A 112 -15.33 8.71 9.72
C ILE A 112 -13.94 8.12 9.99
N SER A 113 -13.41 8.28 11.21
CA SER A 113 -12.13 7.70 11.61
C SER A 113 -12.18 6.18 11.61
N ASN A 114 -13.29 5.58 12.04
CA ASN A 114 -13.50 4.14 12.01
C ASN A 114 -13.65 3.60 10.58
N GLU A 115 -14.28 4.35 9.68
CA GLU A 115 -14.36 3.97 8.26
C GLU A 115 -12.96 3.97 7.62
N PHE A 116 -12.11 4.95 7.92
CA PHE A 116 -10.70 4.94 7.50
C PHE A 116 -9.91 3.79 8.12
N LEU A 117 -10.14 3.46 9.40
CA LEU A 117 -9.48 2.34 10.06
C LEU A 117 -9.82 1.01 9.40
N LYS A 118 -11.11 0.78 9.12
CA LYS A 118 -11.58 -0.40 8.42
C LYS A 118 -10.96 -0.52 7.03
N ALA A 119 -11.00 0.58 6.26
CA ALA A 119 -10.39 0.62 4.93
C ALA A 119 -8.88 0.33 5.00
N LYS A 120 -8.15 0.94 5.95
CA LYS A 120 -6.72 0.73 6.15
C LYS A 120 -6.41 -0.75 6.39
N ASN A 121 -7.09 -1.40 7.31
CA ASN A 121 -6.81 -2.79 7.65
C ASN A 121 -7.04 -3.73 6.46
N THR A 122 -8.18 -3.57 5.76
CA THR A 122 -8.51 -4.37 4.57
C THR A 122 -7.50 -4.15 3.44
N ILE A 123 -7.11 -2.91 3.20
CA ILE A 123 -6.22 -2.56 2.08
C ILE A 123 -4.77 -2.93 2.39
N PHE A 124 -4.34 -2.85 3.65
CA PHE A 124 -3.00 -3.28 4.06
C PHE A 124 -2.83 -4.80 3.87
N GLU A 125 -3.80 -5.60 4.29
CA GLU A 125 -3.78 -7.04 4.07
C GLU A 125 -3.68 -7.37 2.58
N LYS A 126 -4.51 -6.74 1.74
CA LYS A 126 -4.49 -6.93 0.30
C LYS A 126 -3.14 -6.54 -0.32
N TRP A 127 -2.61 -5.37 0.04
CA TRP A 127 -1.31 -4.88 -0.42
C TRP A 127 -0.18 -5.84 -0.05
N ALA A 128 -0.15 -6.30 1.20
CA ALA A 128 0.86 -7.24 1.67
C ALA A 128 0.79 -8.58 0.91
N GLN A 129 -0.42 -9.09 0.66
CA GLN A 129 -0.63 -10.31 -0.12
C GLN A 129 -0.16 -10.15 -1.57
N GLU A 130 -0.50 -9.03 -2.24
CA GLU A 130 -0.07 -8.75 -3.61
C GLU A 130 1.45 -8.61 -3.76
N LYS A 131 2.13 -8.16 -2.69
CA LYS A 131 3.60 -8.05 -2.62
C LYS A 131 4.28 -9.34 -2.18
N GLY A 132 3.54 -10.32 -1.70
CA GLY A 132 4.08 -11.57 -1.17
C GLY A 132 4.76 -11.40 0.20
N TYR A 133 4.39 -10.37 0.96
CA TYR A 133 4.92 -10.15 2.31
C TYR A 133 4.21 -11.06 3.32
N ASN A 134 5.00 -11.70 4.18
CA ASN A 134 4.48 -12.42 5.34
C ASN A 134 4.39 -11.42 6.52
N VAL A 135 3.18 -10.90 6.78
CA VAL A 135 2.90 -9.87 7.77
C VAL A 135 2.07 -10.39 8.93
N ASP A 136 2.37 -9.90 10.12
CA ASP A 136 1.51 -10.00 11.30
C ASP A 136 0.60 -8.77 11.34
N LEU A 137 -0.68 -8.92 10.97
CA LEU A 137 -1.60 -7.79 10.82
C LEU A 137 -1.78 -6.98 12.11
N GLU A 138 -1.60 -7.59 13.29
CA GLU A 138 -1.70 -6.88 14.57
C GLU A 138 -0.49 -5.99 14.86
N LYS A 139 0.70 -6.38 14.36
CA LYS A 139 1.97 -5.71 14.68
C LYS A 139 2.53 -4.87 13.56
N ASP A 140 2.33 -5.35 12.31
CA ASP A 140 3.02 -4.78 11.16
C ASP A 140 2.14 -3.74 10.42
N THR A 141 0.83 -3.68 10.72
CA THR A 141 -0.06 -2.68 10.15
C THR A 141 0.28 -1.28 10.68
N PRO A 142 0.50 -0.27 9.82
CA PRO A 142 0.83 1.08 10.26
C PRO A 142 -0.33 1.70 11.06
N GLN A 143 0.01 2.49 12.08
CA GLN A 143 -0.96 3.21 12.89
C GLN A 143 -1.66 4.30 12.08
N LEU A 144 -2.98 4.42 12.19
CA LEU A 144 -3.74 5.43 11.48
C LEU A 144 -3.80 6.74 12.27
N LEU A 145 -3.47 7.84 11.58
CA LEU A 145 -3.61 9.22 12.06
C LEU A 145 -4.54 9.98 11.13
N VAL A 146 -5.60 10.62 11.64
CA VAL A 146 -6.53 11.41 10.82
C VAL A 146 -6.43 12.89 11.16
N TYR A 147 -6.24 13.70 10.14
CA TYR A 147 -6.08 15.16 10.22
C TYR A 147 -7.23 15.84 9.49
N ALA A 148 -7.81 16.87 10.09
CA ALA A 148 -8.79 17.74 9.45
C ALA A 148 -8.14 19.10 9.19
N SER A 149 -7.30 19.18 8.16
CA SER A 149 -6.58 20.41 7.85
C SER A 149 -5.88 20.33 6.52
N ASP A 150 -5.88 21.42 5.80
CA ASP A 150 -5.05 21.61 4.61
C ASP A 150 -3.68 22.22 4.98
N SER A 151 -3.57 22.98 6.06
CA SER A 151 -2.37 23.76 6.40
C SER A 151 -1.81 23.56 7.80
N ASP A 152 -2.64 23.43 8.83
CA ASP A 152 -2.20 23.49 10.23
C ASP A 152 -1.97 22.13 10.91
N LYS A 153 -2.14 21.03 10.17
CA LYS A 153 -1.97 19.65 10.67
C LYS A 153 -2.81 19.34 11.92
N THR A 154 -4.02 19.92 12.03
CA THR A 154 -4.90 19.61 13.15
C THR A 154 -5.30 18.14 13.13
N GLN A 155 -4.72 17.38 14.02
CA GLN A 155 -5.06 15.96 14.20
C GLN A 155 -6.37 15.84 14.97
N ILE A 156 -7.35 15.11 14.41
CA ILE A 156 -8.67 14.92 15.04
C ILE A 156 -8.80 13.55 15.69
N SER A 157 -8.05 12.56 15.21
CA SER A 157 -8.06 11.23 15.80
C SER A 157 -6.77 10.47 15.52
N GLN A 158 -6.54 9.45 16.34
CA GLN A 158 -5.46 8.49 16.15
C GLN A 158 -5.91 7.09 16.54
N GLU A 159 -5.33 6.11 15.90
CA GLU A 159 -5.47 4.73 16.29
C GLU A 159 -4.68 4.45 17.57
N TYR A 160 -5.29 3.72 18.48
CA TYR A 160 -4.63 3.23 19.68
C TYR A 160 -5.17 1.84 20.02
N LYS A 161 -4.32 0.84 20.02
CA LYS A 161 -4.70 -0.57 20.27
C LYS A 161 -5.86 -1.06 19.39
N GLY A 162 -5.81 -0.75 18.09
CA GLY A 162 -6.81 -1.19 17.12
C GLY A 162 -8.13 -0.42 17.15
N GLU A 163 -8.24 0.68 17.92
CA GLU A 163 -9.42 1.54 18.02
C GLU A 163 -9.07 2.99 17.72
N MET A 164 -10.01 3.74 17.13
CA MET A 164 -9.83 5.19 16.95
C MET A 164 -10.15 5.96 18.22
N LYS A 165 -9.25 6.86 18.60
CA LYS A 165 -9.42 7.81 19.71
C LYS A 165 -9.49 9.23 19.17
N ILE A 166 -10.53 9.99 19.55
CA ILE A 166 -10.66 11.41 19.19
C ILE A 166 -9.74 12.24 20.10
N LEU A 167 -9.02 13.16 19.48
CA LEU A 167 -8.19 14.13 20.17
C LEU A 167 -9.03 15.39 20.48
N LYS A 168 -8.81 15.96 21.66
CA LYS A 168 -9.49 17.18 22.13
C LYS A 168 -8.72 18.41 21.72
#